data_c45df1edcc8708dbf828907e857e5eb0
#
_entry.id   c45df1edcc8708dbf828907e857e5eb0
#
_cell.length_a   1.000
_cell.length_b   1.000
_cell.length_c   1.000
_cell.angle_alpha   90.00
_cell.angle_beta   90.00
_cell.angle_gamma   90.00
#
_symmetry.space_group_name_H-M   'P 1'
#
loop_
_entity.id
_entity.type
_entity.pdbx_description
1 polymer ?
#
loop_
_entity_poly.entity_id
_entity_poly.type
_entity_poly.pdbx_seq_one_letter_code
_entity_poly.pdbx_strand_id
1 'polypeptide(L)'
;MNKVNEVKKKAVIVALEKSLGVVTQACKNASVSRTQYYKWLKDDPEFKKQTDEIAEIAIDFAESKLHSLISQESVPCTIFYLKTKGKKRGYVETQELAISEPNKKLSWITADDEAE
;
A
#
# COMPACT_ATOMS: atom_id res chain seq x y z
N MET A 1 -2.94 -30.71 10.57
CA MET A 1 -3.31 -29.39 10.63
C MET A 1 -4.28 -29.13 11.71
N ASN A 2 -4.04 -28.11 12.40
CA ASN A 2 -4.82 -27.78 13.54
C ASN A 2 -6.12 -27.09 13.15
N LYS A 3 -7.25 -27.64 13.55
CA LYS A 3 -8.51 -27.06 13.25
C LYS A 3 -8.68 -25.67 13.79
N VAL A 4 -8.15 -25.40 14.96
CA VAL A 4 -8.21 -24.09 15.57
C VAL A 4 -7.50 -23.06 14.70
N ASN A 5 -6.36 -23.45 14.15
CA ASN A 5 -5.65 -22.53 13.27
C ASN A 5 -6.40 -22.26 11.99
N GLU A 6 -7.09 -23.27 11.46
CA GLU A 6 -7.88 -23.06 10.26
C GLU A 6 -9.01 -22.08 10.49
N VAL A 7 -9.68 -22.20 11.63
CA VAL A 7 -10.76 -21.30 11.99
C VAL A 7 -10.23 -19.88 12.15
N LYS A 8 -9.09 -19.75 12.83
CA LYS A 8 -8.49 -18.42 13.03
C LYS A 8 -8.03 -17.80 11.74
N LYS A 9 -7.47 -18.60 10.83
CA LYS A 9 -7.05 -18.09 9.54
C LYS A 9 -8.24 -17.55 8.75
N LYS A 10 -9.35 -18.28 8.76
CA LYS A 10 -10.55 -17.83 8.08
C LYS A 10 -11.06 -16.54 8.69
N ALA A 11 -11.04 -16.45 10.02
CA ALA A 11 -11.49 -15.25 10.68
C ALA A 11 -10.66 -14.03 10.30
N VAL A 12 -9.33 -14.22 10.20
CA VAL A 12 -8.45 -13.14 9.79
C VAL A 12 -8.72 -12.73 8.35
N ILE A 13 -8.96 -13.70 7.47
CA ILE A 13 -9.24 -13.39 6.07
C ILE A 13 -10.51 -12.54 5.96
N VAL A 14 -11.56 -12.94 6.67
CA VAL A 14 -12.81 -12.19 6.65
C VAL A 14 -12.58 -10.77 7.20
N ALA A 15 -11.80 -10.67 8.28
CA ALA A 15 -11.51 -9.37 8.87
C ALA A 15 -10.67 -8.50 7.93
N LEU A 16 -9.75 -9.11 7.16
CA LEU A 16 -8.97 -8.37 6.18
C LEU A 16 -9.85 -7.82 5.07
N GLU A 17 -10.81 -8.61 4.61
CA GLU A 17 -11.73 -8.14 3.60
C GLU A 17 -12.50 -6.93 4.08
N LYS A 18 -12.97 -6.98 5.32
CA LYS A 18 -13.74 -5.88 5.87
C LYS A 18 -12.90 -4.62 6.10
N SER A 19 -11.63 -4.79 6.42
CA SER A 19 -10.76 -3.66 6.68
C SER A 19 -10.01 -3.20 5.44
N LEU A 20 -10.30 -3.80 4.29
CA LEU A 20 -9.62 -3.48 3.03
C LEU A 20 -8.11 -3.67 3.13
N GLY A 21 -7.71 -4.75 3.76
CA GLY A 21 -6.31 -5.12 3.82
C GLY A 21 -5.50 -4.51 4.94
N VAL A 22 -6.14 -3.84 5.89
CA VAL A 22 -5.40 -3.26 7.01
C VAL A 22 -5.12 -4.36 8.02
N VAL A 23 -3.88 -4.81 8.06
CA VAL A 23 -3.47 -5.96 8.85
C VAL A 23 -3.69 -5.76 10.34
N THR A 24 -3.30 -4.62 10.86
CA THR A 24 -3.44 -4.36 12.29
C THR A 24 -4.88 -4.47 12.75
N GLN A 25 -5.78 -3.84 12.00
CA GLN A 25 -7.19 -3.88 12.33
C GLN A 25 -7.77 -5.29 12.21
N ALA A 26 -7.38 -6.00 11.16
CA ALA A 26 -7.87 -7.35 10.94
C ALA A 26 -7.42 -8.29 12.05
N CYS A 27 -6.17 -8.20 12.45
CA CYS A 27 -5.65 -9.05 13.51
C CYS A 27 -6.36 -8.76 14.82
N LYS A 28 -6.59 -7.48 15.09
CA LYS A 28 -7.27 -7.10 16.31
C LYS A 28 -8.70 -7.66 16.32
N ASN A 29 -9.41 -7.52 15.21
CA ASN A 29 -10.78 -7.99 15.14
C ASN A 29 -10.89 -9.51 15.19
N ALA A 30 -9.90 -10.20 14.71
CA ALA A 30 -9.90 -11.66 14.71
C ALA A 30 -9.22 -12.26 15.94
N SER A 31 -8.70 -11.41 16.81
CA SER A 31 -7.99 -11.84 18.02
C SER A 31 -6.80 -12.71 17.70
N VAL A 32 -6.03 -12.30 16.71
CA VAL A 32 -4.82 -12.99 16.29
C VAL A 32 -3.67 -11.99 16.39
N SER A 33 -2.53 -12.44 16.89
CA SER A 33 -1.40 -11.54 17.01
C SER A 33 -0.79 -11.27 15.62
N ARG A 34 -0.16 -10.13 15.46
CA ARG A 34 0.51 -9.83 14.21
C ARG A 34 1.66 -10.82 13.95
N THR A 35 2.32 -11.24 15.02
CA THR A 35 3.39 -12.23 14.89
C THR A 35 2.87 -13.51 14.27
N GLN A 36 1.73 -13.98 14.75
CA GLN A 36 1.13 -15.19 14.22
C GLN A 36 0.70 -15.00 12.77
N TYR A 37 0.15 -13.83 12.46
CA TYR A 37 -0.27 -13.52 11.11
C TYR A 37 0.92 -13.62 10.14
N TYR A 38 2.04 -13.00 10.49
CA TYR A 38 3.19 -13.01 9.60
C TYR A 38 3.86 -14.38 9.53
N LYS A 39 3.73 -15.16 10.58
CA LYS A 39 4.22 -16.53 10.54
C LYS A 39 3.40 -17.35 9.53
N TRP A 40 2.10 -17.19 9.54
CA TRP A 40 1.25 -17.88 8.58
C TRP A 40 1.55 -17.44 7.15
N LEU A 41 1.82 -16.15 6.95
CA LEU A 41 2.18 -15.67 5.61
C LEU A 41 3.43 -16.37 5.09
N LYS A 42 4.36 -16.63 5.99
CA LYS A 42 5.60 -17.25 5.60
C LYS A 42 5.44 -18.74 5.35
N ASP A 43 4.65 -19.39 6.20
CA ASP A 43 4.57 -20.84 6.19
C ASP A 43 3.46 -21.43 5.35
N ASP A 44 2.44 -20.65 5.03
CA ASP A 44 1.25 -21.15 4.35
C ASP A 44 1.04 -20.42 3.02
N PRO A 45 1.43 -21.03 1.89
CA PRO A 45 1.30 -20.34 0.59
C PRO A 45 -0.13 -20.01 0.22
N GLU A 46 -1.08 -20.84 0.62
CA GLU A 46 -2.47 -20.56 0.31
C GLU A 46 -2.97 -19.34 1.08
N PHE A 47 -2.58 -19.23 2.34
CA PHE A 47 -2.94 -18.06 3.15
C PHE A 47 -2.35 -16.80 2.52
N LYS A 48 -1.09 -16.87 2.09
CA LYS A 48 -0.45 -15.74 1.45
C LYS A 48 -1.17 -15.35 0.17
N LYS A 49 -1.58 -16.33 -0.62
CA LYS A 49 -2.30 -16.05 -1.85
C LYS A 49 -3.60 -15.32 -1.58
N GLN A 50 -4.33 -15.77 -0.57
CA GLN A 50 -5.60 -15.14 -0.22
C GLN A 50 -5.40 -13.71 0.26
N THR A 51 -4.37 -13.48 1.06
CA THR A 51 -4.11 -12.12 1.55
C THR A 51 -3.64 -11.21 0.42
N ASP A 52 -2.86 -11.73 -0.52
CA ASP A 52 -2.42 -10.94 -1.66
C ASP A 52 -3.61 -10.54 -2.54
N GLU A 53 -4.56 -11.43 -2.71
CA GLU A 53 -5.76 -11.13 -3.50
C GLU A 53 -6.57 -10.02 -2.83
N ILE A 54 -6.68 -10.07 -1.51
CA ILE A 54 -7.38 -9.02 -0.79
C ILE A 54 -6.68 -7.68 -0.95
N ALA A 55 -5.36 -7.69 -0.93
CA ALA A 55 -4.60 -6.47 -1.11
C ALA A 55 -4.85 -5.86 -2.49
N GLU A 56 -4.95 -6.72 -3.51
CA GLU A 56 -5.25 -6.24 -4.86
C GLU A 56 -6.62 -5.62 -4.94
N ILE A 57 -7.61 -6.25 -4.31
CA ILE A 57 -8.96 -5.72 -4.29
C ILE A 57 -8.98 -4.37 -3.58
N ALA A 58 -8.22 -4.24 -2.50
CA ALA A 58 -8.15 -2.98 -1.78
C ALA A 58 -7.58 -1.87 -2.65
N ILE A 59 -6.57 -2.19 -3.45
CA ILE A 59 -5.99 -1.21 -4.37
C ILE A 59 -7.01 -0.84 -5.44
N ASP A 60 -7.72 -1.82 -5.98
CA ASP A 60 -8.75 -1.54 -6.97
C ASP A 60 -9.81 -0.59 -6.41
N PHE A 61 -10.19 -0.81 -5.15
CA PHE A 61 -11.17 0.04 -4.51
C PHE A 61 -10.65 1.47 -4.39
N ALA A 62 -9.39 1.62 -3.97
CA ALA A 62 -8.80 2.94 -3.83
C ALA A 62 -8.69 3.65 -5.18
N GLU A 63 -8.34 2.89 -6.23
CA GLU A 63 -8.28 3.47 -7.57
C GLU A 63 -9.65 3.95 -8.02
N SER A 64 -10.68 3.18 -7.71
CA SER A 64 -12.03 3.57 -8.05
C SER A 64 -12.42 4.88 -7.38
N LYS A 65 -12.05 5.02 -6.11
CA LYS A 65 -12.32 6.25 -5.38
C LYS A 65 -11.53 7.43 -5.95
N LEU A 66 -10.28 7.17 -6.33
CA LEU A 66 -9.45 8.21 -6.92
C LEU A 66 -10.10 8.73 -8.21
N HIS A 67 -10.53 7.82 -9.09
CA HIS A 67 -11.17 8.23 -10.33
C HIS A 67 -12.47 8.99 -10.08
N SER A 68 -13.23 8.55 -9.08
CA SER A 68 -14.46 9.25 -8.73
C SER A 68 -14.16 10.68 -8.28
N LEU A 69 -13.13 10.86 -7.45
CA LEU A 69 -12.78 12.19 -6.97
C LEU A 69 -12.24 13.07 -8.09
N ILE A 70 -11.50 12.47 -9.03
CA ILE A 70 -11.02 13.23 -10.19
C ILE A 70 -12.21 13.73 -11.02
N SER A 71 -13.24 12.90 -11.19
CA SER A 71 -14.41 13.33 -11.94
C SER A 71 -15.18 14.42 -11.22
N GLN A 72 -14.97 14.54 -9.91
CA GLN A 72 -15.56 15.63 -9.12
C GLN A 72 -14.62 16.82 -9.05
N GLU A 73 -13.63 16.84 -9.92
CA GLU A 73 -12.71 17.97 -10.06
C GLU A 73 -11.81 18.19 -8.84
N SER A 74 -11.42 17.11 -8.19
CA SER A 74 -10.48 17.23 -7.08
C SER A 74 -9.08 17.51 -7.63
N VAL A 75 -8.54 18.67 -7.31
CA VAL A 75 -7.22 19.06 -7.78
C VAL A 75 -6.14 18.18 -7.22
N PRO A 76 -6.08 17.90 -5.90
CA PRO A 76 -5.03 17.03 -5.38
C PRO A 76 -5.05 15.64 -5.99
N CYS A 77 -6.22 15.09 -6.22
CA CYS A 77 -6.32 13.75 -6.79
C CYS A 77 -5.87 13.73 -8.24
N THR A 78 -6.20 14.77 -8.98
CA THR A 78 -5.78 14.86 -10.37
C THR A 78 -4.26 14.98 -10.46
N ILE A 79 -3.68 15.80 -9.62
CA ILE A 79 -2.22 15.96 -9.58
C ILE A 79 -1.56 14.64 -9.21
N PHE A 80 -2.10 13.96 -8.20
CA PHE A 80 -1.54 12.68 -7.77
C PHE A 80 -1.57 11.65 -8.90
N TYR A 81 -2.68 11.59 -9.61
CA TYR A 81 -2.83 10.64 -10.70
C TYR A 81 -1.80 10.91 -11.79
N LEU A 82 -1.63 12.19 -12.14
CA LEU A 82 -0.66 12.55 -13.18
C LEU A 82 0.76 12.25 -12.75
N LYS A 83 1.10 12.50 -11.48
CA LYS A 83 2.44 12.22 -10.99
C LYS A 83 2.76 10.74 -10.99
N THR A 84 1.77 9.88 -10.79
CA THR A 84 2.01 8.46 -10.70
C THR A 84 1.81 7.75 -12.03
N LYS A 85 0.66 7.95 -12.64
CA LYS A 85 0.35 7.25 -13.89
C LYS A 85 0.76 8.02 -15.12
N GLY A 86 0.97 9.31 -14.99
CA GLY A 86 1.33 10.16 -16.12
C GLY A 86 2.81 10.34 -16.34
N LYS A 87 3.65 9.62 -15.63
CA LYS A 87 5.09 9.77 -15.76
C LYS A 87 5.58 9.59 -17.17
N LYS A 88 5.04 8.64 -17.89
CA LYS A 88 5.45 8.39 -19.25
C LYS A 88 5.19 9.57 -20.18
N ARG A 89 4.26 10.42 -19.80
CA ARG A 89 3.93 11.57 -20.60
C ARG A 89 4.60 12.84 -20.08
N GLY A 90 5.54 12.69 -19.16
CA GLY A 90 6.34 13.80 -18.68
C GLY A 90 5.89 14.44 -17.37
N TYR A 91 4.88 13.91 -16.74
CA TYR A 91 4.41 14.50 -15.47
C TYR A 91 5.22 13.96 -14.32
N VAL A 92 6.42 14.48 -14.14
CA VAL A 92 7.29 14.05 -13.07
C VAL A 92 7.70 15.26 -12.25
N GLU A 93 8.05 15.01 -11.00
CA GLU A 93 8.50 16.09 -10.13
C GLU A 93 10.01 16.21 -10.20
N THR A 94 10.48 17.44 -10.19
CA THR A 94 11.90 17.69 -10.18
C THR A 94 12.58 17.05 -9.00
N GLN A 95 11.90 17.04 -7.87
CA GLN A 95 12.44 16.43 -6.69
C GLN A 95 12.74 14.98 -6.85
N GLU A 96 11.92 14.26 -7.57
CA GLU A 96 12.13 12.87 -7.85
C GLU A 96 13.42 12.66 -8.61
N LEU A 97 13.69 13.52 -9.54
CA LEU A 97 14.92 13.42 -10.31
C LEU A 97 16.14 13.64 -9.42
N ALA A 98 16.03 14.59 -8.51
CA ALA A 98 17.12 14.87 -7.61
C ALA A 98 17.42 13.68 -6.72
N ILE A 99 16.41 13.05 -6.24
CA ILE A 99 16.59 11.91 -5.38
C ILE A 99 17.23 10.74 -6.11
N SER A 100 16.94 10.59 -7.36
CA SER A 100 17.47 9.46 -8.10
C SER A 100 18.94 9.64 -8.48
N GLU A 101 19.50 10.80 -8.28
CA GLU A 101 20.90 11.02 -8.61
C GLU A 101 21.77 10.71 -7.41
N PRO A 102 22.65 9.77 -7.52
CA PRO A 102 23.38 9.31 -6.37
C PRO A 102 24.30 10.33 -5.74
N ASN A 103 24.77 11.28 -6.51
CA ASN A 103 25.67 12.18 -5.93
C ASN A 103 25.09 13.33 -5.33
N LYS A 104 23.84 13.50 -5.35
CA LYS A 104 23.31 14.64 -4.84
C LYS A 104 23.32 14.68 -3.48
N LYS A 105 23.45 13.90 -2.85
CA LYS A 105 23.57 13.93 -1.52
C LYS A 105 22.96 14.78 -0.77
N LEU A 106 22.11 15.07 -0.65
CA LEU A 106 21.58 15.87 0.34
C LEU A 106 21.96 17.21 0.36
N SER A 107 22.37 17.68 -0.64
CA SER A 107 22.72 19.06 -0.66
C SER A 107 21.58 19.92 -0.28
N TRP A 108 20.39 19.51 -0.56
CA TRP A 108 19.29 20.39 -0.25
C TRP A 108 19.03 20.44 1.21
N ILE A 109 19.64 19.54 1.87
CA ILE A 109 19.48 19.62 3.20
C ILE A 109 20.32 20.63 3.69
N THR A 110 21.27 20.83 3.00
CA THR A 110 22.08 21.84 3.39
C THR A 110 21.68 22.96 2.70
N ALA A 111 21.19 23.03 2.13
CA ALA A 111 21.05 23.71 1.57
C ALA A 111 21.46 24.33 0.97
N ASP A 112 21.75 23.90 1.05
CA ASP A 112 22.16 24.08 0.55
C ASP A 112 22.83 24.04 0.07
N ASP A 113 23.05 24.02 0.37
CA ASP A 113 23.77 23.87 -0.02
C ASP A 113 24.15 23.62 -0.94
N GLU A 114 23.94 23.71 -1.09
CA GLU A 114 24.23 23.45 -1.98
C GLU A 114 23.67 23.31 -2.90
N ALA A 115 22.92 23.53 -2.96
CA ALA A 115 22.30 23.35 -3.71
C ALA A 115 22.41 23.49 -4.73
N GLU A 116 22.71 23.59 -4.84
CA GLU A 116 22.94 23.58 -5.51
C GLU A 116 22.61 23.48 -5.97
#